data_6ed85a5fef718f6f47d00596eb7f6f32
#
_entry.id   6ed85a5fef718f6f47d00596eb7f6f32
#
_cell.length_a   1.000
_cell.length_b   1.000
_cell.length_c   1.000
_cell.angle_alpha   90.00
_cell.angle_beta   90.00
_cell.angle_gamma   90.00
#
_symmetry.space_group_name_H-M   'P 1'
#
loop_
_entity.id
_entity.type
_entity.pdbx_description
1 polymer ?
#
loop_
_entity_poly.entity_id
_entity_poly.type
_entity_poly.pdbx_seq_one_letter_code
_entity_poly.pdbx_strand_id
1 'polypeptide(L)'
;MWFIGVTMLFFAVILNQLGHLIPVQRCSPTGFFENIHRVSKMLFFKTKDYSGDSFPGDHGLMLMIYAGFMLRYFGKKAFVVSCIILIIFMLPRIMAGAHWFTDIAVGSLSISLVGLSWVLLTPVSDKCIDFLNKIFLDKAVK
;
A
#
# COMPACT_ATOMS: atom_id res chain seq x y z
N MET A 1 11.49 -11.07 13.37
CA MET A 1 10.36 -10.96 12.42
C MET A 1 9.39 -9.83 12.74
N TRP A 2 8.97 -9.63 13.99
CA TRP A 2 8.03 -8.56 14.38
C TRP A 2 8.51 -7.16 13.99
N PHE A 3 9.78 -6.83 14.20
CA PHE A 3 10.33 -5.51 13.93
C PHE A 3 10.38 -5.17 12.44
N ILE A 4 10.54 -6.16 11.56
CA ILE A 4 10.44 -5.95 10.09
C ILE A 4 9.00 -5.50 9.75
N GLY A 5 7.98 -6.15 10.32
CA GLY A 5 6.57 -5.78 10.12
C GLY A 5 6.25 -4.38 10.63
N VAL A 6 6.76 -4.01 11.81
CA VAL A 6 6.58 -2.65 12.39
C VAL A 6 7.26 -1.61 11.50
N THR A 7 8.50 -1.85 11.09
CA THR A 7 9.25 -0.95 10.19
C THR A 7 8.53 -0.80 8.85
N MET A 8 8.05 -1.89 8.28
CA MET A 8 7.26 -1.86 7.04
C MET A 8 6.01 -0.99 7.18
N LEU A 9 5.22 -1.19 8.25
CA LEU A 9 4.03 -0.37 8.50
C LEU A 9 4.37 1.11 8.68
N PHE A 10 5.44 1.41 9.39
CA PHE A 10 5.91 2.79 9.58
C PHE A 10 6.19 3.47 8.24
N PHE A 11 6.97 2.82 7.36
CA PHE A 11 7.23 3.37 6.03
C PHE A 11 6.00 3.38 5.13
N ALA A 12 5.10 2.40 5.26
CA ALA A 12 3.85 2.39 4.52
C ALA A 12 2.99 3.61 4.85
N VAL A 13 2.87 3.96 6.13
CA VAL A 13 2.13 5.17 6.56
C VAL A 13 2.81 6.44 6.05
N ILE A 14 4.14 6.56 6.19
CA ILE A 14 4.87 7.75 5.72
C ILE A 14 4.71 7.93 4.21
N LEU A 15 4.96 6.88 3.43
CA LEU A 15 4.89 6.95 1.97
C LEU A 15 3.44 7.21 1.50
N ASN A 16 2.45 6.70 2.22
CA ASN A 16 1.05 6.99 1.93
C ASN A 16 0.73 8.47 2.17
N GLN A 17 1.16 9.04 3.28
CA GLN A 17 0.98 10.47 3.57
C GLN A 17 1.71 11.36 2.55
N LEU A 18 2.93 10.99 2.17
CA LEU A 18 3.67 11.68 1.11
C LEU A 18 2.97 11.59 -0.25
N GLY A 19 2.32 10.46 -0.54
CA GLY A 19 1.52 10.27 -1.74
C GLY A 19 0.35 11.26 -1.83
N HIS A 20 -0.30 11.54 -0.72
CA HIS A 20 -1.40 12.51 -0.65
C HIS A 20 -0.94 13.98 -0.75
N LEU A 21 0.35 14.27 -0.63
CA LEU A 21 0.89 15.62 -0.90
C LEU A 21 0.97 15.94 -2.40
N ILE A 22 0.85 14.94 -3.26
CA ILE A 22 0.82 15.14 -4.71
C ILE A 22 -0.52 15.82 -5.06
N PRO A 23 -0.51 17.00 -5.71
CA PRO A 23 -1.72 17.77 -5.96
C PRO A 23 -2.55 17.19 -7.13
N VAL A 24 -2.90 15.92 -7.04
CA VAL A 24 -3.75 15.21 -8.00
C VAL A 24 -4.99 14.75 -7.27
N GLN A 25 -6.07 15.50 -7.41
CA GLN A 25 -7.38 15.12 -6.89
C GLN A 25 -8.23 14.54 -8.01
N ARG A 26 -8.71 13.33 -7.83
CA ARG A 26 -9.50 12.62 -8.82
C ARG A 26 -10.55 11.75 -8.13
N CYS A 27 -11.80 11.93 -8.50
CA CYS A 27 -12.85 11.05 -8.00
C CYS A 27 -12.77 9.65 -8.63
N SER A 28 -13.25 8.66 -7.89
CA SER A 28 -13.35 7.28 -8.37
C SER A 28 -14.26 7.17 -9.60
N PRO A 29 -14.13 6.11 -10.43
CA PRO A 29 -15.00 5.87 -11.59
C PRO A 29 -16.49 5.96 -11.26
N THR A 30 -16.91 5.40 -10.12
CA THR A 30 -18.29 5.46 -9.64
C THR A 30 -18.77 6.85 -9.24
N GLY A 31 -17.87 7.80 -9.04
CA GLY A 31 -18.19 9.19 -8.80
C GLY A 31 -18.14 10.05 -10.06
N PHE A 32 -17.39 9.61 -11.06
CA PHE A 32 -17.20 10.32 -12.32
C PHE A 32 -18.34 10.08 -13.32
N PHE A 33 -18.80 8.83 -13.42
CA PHE A 33 -19.88 8.48 -14.35
C PHE A 33 -21.24 8.59 -13.66
N GLU A 34 -22.15 9.33 -14.26
CA GLU A 34 -23.56 9.37 -13.88
C GLU A 34 -24.27 8.08 -14.34
N ASN A 35 -25.27 7.61 -13.58
CA ASN A 35 -26.08 6.42 -13.89
C ASN A 35 -25.38 5.04 -13.81
N ILE A 36 -24.30 4.91 -13.05
CA ILE A 36 -23.72 3.62 -12.75
C ILE A 36 -24.44 2.93 -11.58
N HIS A 37 -24.75 1.66 -11.75
CA HIS A 37 -25.20 0.82 -10.66
C HIS A 37 -24.04 0.54 -9.69
N ARG A 38 -24.04 1.20 -8.54
CA ARG A 38 -23.00 1.01 -7.53
C ARG A 38 -23.12 -0.38 -6.91
N VAL A 39 -21.99 -1.07 -6.77
CA VAL A 39 -21.92 -2.41 -6.16
C VAL A 39 -22.46 -2.39 -4.73
N SER A 40 -22.22 -1.31 -3.97
CA SER A 40 -22.76 -1.10 -2.61
C SER A 40 -24.29 -1.08 -2.53
N LYS A 41 -24.98 -0.77 -3.64
CA LYS A 41 -26.45 -0.81 -3.72
C LYS A 41 -27.00 -2.17 -4.14
N MET A 42 -26.16 -3.04 -4.71
CA MET A 42 -26.54 -4.37 -5.20
C MET A 42 -26.22 -5.47 -4.19
N LEU A 43 -25.27 -5.24 -3.29
CA LEU A 43 -24.86 -6.20 -2.27
C LEU A 43 -25.54 -5.89 -0.92
N PHE A 44 -25.82 -6.94 -0.15
CA PHE A 44 -26.39 -6.84 1.19
C PHE A 44 -25.42 -6.28 2.25
N PHE A 45 -24.15 -6.05 1.90
CA PHE A 45 -23.13 -5.49 2.77
C PHE A 45 -22.52 -4.22 2.16
N LYS A 46 -22.11 -3.28 3.04
CA LYS A 46 -21.51 -2.01 2.63
C LYS A 46 -20.12 -2.25 2.03
N THR A 47 -19.96 -1.94 0.74
CA THR A 47 -18.67 -1.90 0.07
C THR A 47 -18.25 -0.44 -0.13
N LYS A 48 -16.96 -0.14 0.03
CA LYS A 48 -16.40 1.19 -0.27
C LYS A 48 -16.09 1.23 -1.77
N ASP A 49 -17.10 1.52 -2.58
CA ASP A 49 -17.03 1.63 -4.04
C ASP A 49 -16.98 3.09 -4.55
N TYR A 50 -16.91 4.05 -3.63
CA TYR A 50 -16.82 5.48 -3.94
C TYR A 50 -15.70 6.14 -3.11
N SER A 51 -14.92 7.00 -3.75
CA SER A 51 -13.98 7.91 -3.12
C SER A 51 -14.01 9.25 -3.84
N GLY A 52 -14.06 10.34 -3.09
CA GLY A 52 -13.93 11.71 -3.64
C GLY A 52 -12.49 11.99 -4.10
N ASP A 53 -11.53 11.30 -3.50
CA ASP A 53 -10.12 11.30 -3.90
C ASP A 53 -9.64 9.85 -3.97
N SER A 54 -9.41 9.35 -5.20
CA SER A 54 -9.02 7.96 -5.44
C SER A 54 -7.52 7.80 -5.68
N PHE A 55 -6.80 8.89 -5.93
CA PHE A 55 -5.36 8.88 -6.14
C PHE A 55 -4.61 9.08 -4.81
N PRO A 56 -3.50 8.39 -4.57
CA PRO A 56 -2.75 7.44 -5.40
C PRO A 56 -3.17 5.95 -5.28
N GLY A 57 -4.26 5.64 -4.60
CA GLY A 57 -4.68 4.26 -4.36
C GLY A 57 -3.99 3.61 -3.16
N ASP A 58 -4.35 4.07 -1.94
CA ASP A 58 -3.72 3.72 -0.66
C ASP A 58 -3.47 2.22 -0.45
N HIS A 59 -4.48 1.39 -0.74
CA HIS A 59 -4.36 -0.05 -0.56
C HIS A 59 -3.36 -0.69 -1.54
N GLY A 60 -3.31 -0.19 -2.78
CA GLY A 60 -2.33 -0.62 -3.77
C GLY A 60 -0.92 -0.25 -3.32
N LEU A 61 -0.75 0.97 -2.84
CA LEU A 61 0.53 1.46 -2.33
C LEU A 61 1.02 0.62 -1.14
N MET A 62 0.15 0.37 -0.14
CA MET A 62 0.50 -0.45 1.02
C MET A 62 0.89 -1.88 0.65
N LEU A 63 0.18 -2.50 -0.29
CA LEU A 63 0.48 -3.86 -0.76
C LEU A 63 1.77 -3.91 -1.59
N MET A 64 2.08 -2.87 -2.35
CA MET A 64 3.35 -2.78 -3.08
C MET A 64 4.54 -2.59 -2.13
N ILE A 65 4.38 -1.79 -1.08
CA ILE A 65 5.40 -1.64 -0.04
C ILE A 65 5.61 -2.98 0.68
N TYR A 66 4.53 -3.67 1.02
CA TYR A 66 4.59 -5.03 1.58
C TYR A 66 5.40 -5.97 0.66
N ALA A 67 5.09 -6.00 -0.63
CA ALA A 67 5.79 -6.83 -1.59
C ALA A 67 7.30 -6.51 -1.67
N GLY A 68 7.67 -5.23 -1.62
CA GLY A 68 9.07 -4.80 -1.60
C GLY A 68 9.82 -5.28 -0.36
N PHE A 69 9.22 -5.16 0.83
CA PHE A 69 9.79 -5.70 2.07
C PHE A 69 9.89 -7.23 2.04
N MET A 70 8.89 -7.93 1.49
CA MET A 70 8.95 -9.37 1.30
C MET A 70 10.10 -9.76 0.36
N LEU A 71 10.34 -9.02 -0.71
CA LEU A 71 11.48 -9.25 -1.60
C LEU A 71 12.82 -9.11 -0.86
N ARG A 72 12.98 -8.03 -0.09
CA ARG A 72 14.24 -7.68 0.59
C ARG A 72 14.60 -8.65 1.70
N TYR A 73 13.63 -9.03 2.54
CA TYR A 73 13.90 -9.78 3.77
C TYR A 73 13.54 -11.27 3.69
N PHE A 74 12.65 -11.67 2.77
CA PHE A 74 12.16 -13.05 2.66
C PHE A 74 12.39 -13.68 1.28
N GLY A 75 12.89 -12.89 0.32
CA GLY A 75 13.32 -13.35 -0.99
C GLY A 75 12.22 -13.50 -2.03
N LYS A 76 12.62 -14.00 -3.22
CA LYS A 76 11.78 -14.00 -4.42
C LYS A 76 10.45 -14.77 -4.28
N LYS A 77 10.43 -15.88 -3.54
CA LYS A 77 9.20 -16.66 -3.34
C LYS A 77 8.13 -15.86 -2.59
N ALA A 78 8.53 -15.19 -1.49
CA ALA A 78 7.65 -14.34 -0.72
C ALA A 78 7.16 -13.13 -1.54
N PHE A 79 8.02 -12.56 -2.37
CA PHE A 79 7.65 -11.50 -3.31
C PHE A 79 6.56 -11.93 -4.30
N VAL A 80 6.72 -13.11 -4.94
CA VAL A 80 5.72 -13.62 -5.89
C VAL A 80 4.37 -13.82 -5.20
N VAL A 81 4.35 -14.41 -4.01
CA VAL A 81 3.12 -14.56 -3.22
C VAL A 81 2.49 -13.19 -2.92
N SER A 82 3.30 -12.20 -2.55
CA SER A 82 2.82 -10.84 -2.28
C SER A 82 2.24 -10.16 -3.53
N CYS A 83 2.82 -10.40 -4.69
CA CYS A 83 2.26 -9.90 -5.96
C CYS A 83 0.91 -10.56 -6.30
N ILE A 84 0.75 -11.86 -6.03
CA ILE A 84 -0.55 -12.54 -6.18
C ILE A 84 -1.58 -11.93 -5.24
N ILE A 85 -1.22 -11.69 -3.99
CA ILE A 85 -2.08 -11.03 -3.01
C ILE A 85 -2.48 -9.63 -3.49
N LEU A 86 -1.52 -8.84 -4.01
CA LEU A 86 -1.79 -7.52 -4.59
C LEU A 86 -2.86 -7.59 -5.67
N ILE A 87 -2.74 -8.53 -6.61
CA ILE A 87 -3.70 -8.69 -7.71
C ILE A 87 -5.07 -9.07 -7.18
N ILE A 88 -5.15 -10.06 -6.28
CA ILE A 88 -6.41 -10.55 -5.69
C ILE A 88 -7.16 -9.41 -4.96
N PHE A 89 -6.44 -8.53 -4.26
CA PHE A 89 -7.08 -7.44 -3.52
C PHE A 89 -7.38 -6.20 -4.36
N MET A 90 -6.56 -5.92 -5.39
CA MET A 90 -6.73 -4.71 -6.20
C MET A 90 -7.71 -4.90 -7.35
N LEU A 91 -7.74 -6.09 -7.97
CA LEU A 91 -8.62 -6.36 -9.11
C LEU A 91 -10.12 -6.12 -8.78
N PRO A 92 -10.67 -6.63 -7.67
CA PRO A 92 -12.07 -6.35 -7.30
C PRO A 92 -12.34 -4.86 -7.07
N ARG A 93 -11.38 -4.09 -6.57
CA ARG A 93 -11.55 -2.65 -6.34
C ARG A 93 -11.60 -1.86 -7.63
N ILE A 94 -10.80 -2.25 -8.63
CA ILE A 94 -10.87 -1.68 -9.98
C ILE A 94 -12.19 -2.04 -10.63
N MET A 95 -12.60 -3.31 -10.56
CA MET A 95 -13.86 -3.80 -11.15
C MET A 95 -15.08 -3.15 -10.49
N ALA A 96 -15.05 -2.91 -9.18
CA ALA A 96 -16.11 -2.21 -8.45
C ALA A 96 -16.13 -0.69 -8.72
N GLY A 97 -15.17 -0.15 -9.47
CA GLY A 97 -15.07 1.28 -9.77
C GLY A 97 -14.64 2.15 -8.57
N ALA A 98 -14.03 1.56 -7.55
CA ALA A 98 -13.49 2.30 -6.40
C ALA A 98 -12.20 3.05 -6.73
N HIS A 99 -11.42 2.53 -7.66
CA HIS A 99 -10.17 3.12 -8.15
C HIS A 99 -10.05 2.98 -9.66
N TRP A 100 -9.39 3.93 -10.29
CA TRP A 100 -8.93 3.78 -11.65
C TRP A 100 -7.72 2.84 -11.69
N PHE A 101 -7.57 2.09 -12.76
CA PHE A 101 -6.36 1.30 -12.97
C PHE A 101 -5.08 2.15 -12.88
N THR A 102 -5.14 3.40 -13.39
CA THR A 102 -4.02 4.35 -13.36
C THR A 102 -3.67 4.84 -11.95
N ASP A 103 -4.62 4.86 -11.00
CA ASP A 103 -4.31 5.23 -9.61
C ASP A 103 -3.34 4.22 -8.98
N ILE A 104 -3.47 2.96 -9.38
CA ILE A 104 -2.62 1.86 -8.90
C ILE A 104 -1.36 1.72 -9.77
N ALA A 105 -1.52 1.62 -11.08
CA ALA A 105 -0.41 1.36 -12.00
C ALA A 105 0.55 2.55 -12.17
N VAL A 106 0.06 3.78 -11.95
CA VAL A 106 0.91 4.98 -11.99
C VAL A 106 1.10 5.53 -10.60
N GLY A 107 0.04 5.85 -9.86
CA GLY A 107 0.12 6.47 -8.54
C GLY A 107 0.86 5.59 -7.52
N SER A 108 0.25 4.46 -7.14
CA SER A 108 0.83 3.58 -6.13
C SER A 108 2.18 3.00 -6.55
N LEU A 109 2.32 2.59 -7.82
CA LEU A 109 3.57 1.99 -8.30
C LEU A 109 4.72 2.98 -8.31
N SER A 110 4.53 4.22 -8.80
CA SER A 110 5.59 5.23 -8.83
C SER A 110 6.05 5.61 -7.43
N ILE A 111 5.10 5.86 -6.51
CA ILE A 111 5.42 6.22 -5.12
C ILE A 111 6.14 5.05 -4.43
N SER A 112 5.67 3.82 -4.62
CA SER A 112 6.31 2.65 -4.03
C SER A 112 7.71 2.42 -4.59
N LEU A 113 7.92 2.53 -5.91
CA LEU A 113 9.24 2.36 -6.51
C LEU A 113 10.23 3.39 -6.02
N VAL A 114 9.87 4.68 -6.03
CA VAL A 114 10.75 5.75 -5.55
C VAL A 114 11.01 5.61 -4.05
N GLY A 115 9.97 5.44 -3.24
CA GLY A 115 10.08 5.34 -1.79
C GLY A 115 10.85 4.09 -1.35
N LEU A 116 10.54 2.92 -1.92
CA LEU A 116 11.23 1.67 -1.59
C LEU A 116 12.68 1.64 -2.07
N SER A 117 12.98 2.22 -3.24
CA SER A 117 14.35 2.34 -3.69
C SER A 117 15.18 3.08 -2.65
N TRP A 118 14.66 4.18 -2.12
CA TRP A 118 15.34 4.93 -1.07
C TRP A 118 15.39 4.17 0.26
N VAL A 119 14.29 3.60 0.72
CA VAL A 119 14.19 2.92 2.02
C VAL A 119 15.00 1.60 2.04
N LEU A 120 14.92 0.79 0.99
CA LEU A 120 15.47 -0.58 0.99
C LEU A 120 16.88 -0.67 0.39
N LEU A 121 17.28 0.26 -0.48
CA LEU A 121 18.65 0.30 -1.03
C LEU A 121 19.61 1.10 -0.15
N THR A 122 19.09 1.93 0.76
CA THR A 122 19.90 2.59 1.80
C THR A 122 19.82 1.79 3.10
N PRO A 123 20.75 1.98 4.05
CA PRO A 123 20.72 1.29 5.34
C PRO A 123 19.61 1.80 6.30
N VAL A 124 18.65 2.59 5.82
CA VAL A 124 17.62 3.20 6.65
C VAL A 124 16.70 2.15 7.27
N SER A 125 16.20 1.20 6.47
CA SER A 125 15.34 0.14 6.97
C SER A 125 16.05 -0.76 7.98
N ASP A 126 17.30 -1.12 7.72
CA ASP A 126 18.10 -1.98 8.61
C ASP A 126 18.40 -1.26 9.94
N LYS A 127 18.78 0.03 9.89
CA LYS A 127 18.98 0.86 11.10
C LYS A 127 17.70 1.02 11.94
N CYS A 128 16.53 1.17 11.30
CA CYS A 128 15.25 1.21 12.01
C CYS A 128 14.96 -0.11 12.72
N ILE A 129 15.20 -1.24 12.05
CA ILE A 129 15.02 -2.57 12.63
C ILE A 129 15.97 -2.78 13.83
N ASP A 130 17.25 -2.43 13.68
CA ASP A 130 18.24 -2.54 14.74
C ASP A 130 17.91 -1.64 15.94
N PHE A 131 17.45 -0.43 15.70
CA PHE A 131 17.02 0.49 16.74
C PHE A 131 15.82 -0.08 17.53
N LEU A 132 14.82 -0.62 16.85
CA LEU A 132 13.69 -1.28 17.48
C LEU A 132 14.13 -2.51 18.28
N ASN A 133 15.00 -3.35 17.70
CA ASN A 133 15.57 -4.50 18.41
C ASN A 133 16.25 -4.07 19.71
N LYS A 134 17.08 -3.05 19.68
CA LYS A 134 17.82 -2.56 20.84
C LYS A 134 16.87 -2.07 21.95
N ILE A 135 15.88 -1.25 21.61
CA ILE A 135 14.92 -0.73 22.59
C ILE A 135 14.14 -1.85 23.30
N PHE A 136 13.70 -2.85 22.52
CA PHE A 136 12.83 -3.90 23.06
C PHE A 136 13.61 -5.01 23.77
N LEU A 137 14.81 -5.35 23.31
CA LEU A 137 15.65 -6.35 23.96
C LEU A 137 16.27 -5.81 25.25
N ASP A 138 16.72 -4.56 25.29
CA ASP A 138 17.23 -3.93 26.53
C ASP A 138 16.15 -3.79 27.62
N LYS A 139 14.86 -3.72 27.22
CA LYS A 139 13.73 -3.73 28.18
C LYS A 139 13.34 -5.13 28.65
N ALA A 140 13.64 -6.17 27.88
CA ALA A 140 13.30 -7.55 28.26
C ALA A 140 14.35 -8.17 29.21
N VAL A 141 15.51 -7.54 29.37
CA VAL A 141 16.63 -8.01 30.23
C VAL A 141 16.65 -7.28 31.59
N LYS A 142 15.81 -6.26 31.79
CA LYS A 142 15.56 -5.60 33.10
C LYS A 142 14.27 -6.09 33.72
#